data_a93fa9baf6cb63e098035dc427ecdae9
#
_entry.id   a93fa9baf6cb63e098035dc427ecdae9
#
_cell.length_a   1.000
_cell.length_b   1.000
_cell.length_c   1.000
_cell.angle_alpha   90.00
_cell.angle_beta   90.00
_cell.angle_gamma   90.00
#
_symmetry.space_group_name_H-M   'P 1'
#
loop_
_entity.id
_entity.type
_entity.pdbx_description
1 polymer ?
#
loop_
_entity_poly.entity_id
_entity_poly.type
_entity_poly.pdbx_seq_one_letter_code
_entity_poly.pdbx_strand_id
1 'polypeptide(L)'
;NGVDGERMDIAVRDGKIVEGVNEKKAEHIDASGMIVMPGGVDIHCHIAGAEVNSGRLLRPEDHFKDVEAKTAVTRSGVGHSIPSTFTTGYRYARMGYTTIMNPSMPPLEARHTHEELDDTPMLDKATYPLLGDWWFVLEYLRDNRIEECAAHIAWMMTAIKGYAIKIVNPGGLEAWG
;
A
#
# COMPACT_ATOMS: atom_id res chain seq x y z
N ASN A 1 6.36 17.18 13.58
CA ASN A 1 7.36 18.20 13.35
C ASN A 1 6.89 19.63 13.65
N GLY A 2 5.98 19.90 14.61
CA GLY A 2 5.82 21.17 15.30
C GLY A 2 5.94 22.47 14.49
N VAL A 3 5.51 22.47 13.23
CA VAL A 3 5.34 23.72 12.50
C VAL A 3 3.95 24.24 12.85
N ASP A 4 3.89 25.41 13.42
CA ASP A 4 2.63 26.11 13.64
C ASP A 4 1.93 26.30 12.30
N GLY A 5 0.62 26.00 12.26
CA GLY A 5 -0.17 26.19 11.04
C GLY A 5 -0.18 27.67 10.65
N GLU A 6 0.00 27.94 9.38
CA GLU A 6 -0.07 29.27 8.82
C GLU A 6 -1.33 29.42 7.95
N ARG A 7 -2.00 30.56 8.03
CA ARG A 7 -3.16 30.84 7.18
C ARG A 7 -2.66 31.36 5.84
N MET A 8 -2.84 30.56 4.80
CA MET A 8 -2.35 30.87 3.46
C MET A 8 -3.18 30.17 2.38
N ASP A 9 -3.05 30.64 1.15
CA ASP A 9 -3.53 29.93 -0.02
C ASP A 9 -2.43 28.98 -0.52
N ILE A 10 -2.82 27.81 -1.03
CA ILE A 10 -1.91 26.83 -1.57
C ILE A 10 -2.15 26.69 -3.07
N ALA A 11 -1.17 27.05 -3.87
CA ALA A 11 -1.21 26.89 -5.31
C ALA A 11 -0.57 25.55 -5.73
N VAL A 12 -1.27 24.79 -6.60
CA VAL A 12 -0.80 23.50 -7.09
C VAL A 12 -0.76 23.51 -8.61
N ARG A 13 0.30 23.01 -9.21
CA ARG A 13 0.44 22.79 -10.65
C ARG A 13 1.16 21.47 -10.89
N ASP A 14 0.61 20.64 -11.78
CA ASP A 14 1.19 19.34 -12.15
C ASP A 14 1.53 18.46 -10.94
N GLY A 15 0.62 18.43 -9.94
CA GLY A 15 0.76 17.65 -8.71
C GLY A 15 1.80 18.19 -7.72
N LYS A 16 2.31 19.40 -7.91
CA LYS A 16 3.33 20.01 -7.02
C LYS A 16 2.84 21.35 -6.48
N ILE A 17 3.19 21.62 -5.21
CA ILE A 17 2.99 22.95 -4.62
C ILE A 17 3.97 23.91 -5.30
N VAL A 18 3.44 25.06 -5.74
CA VAL A 18 4.19 26.12 -6.44
C VAL A 18 3.90 27.47 -5.79
N GLU A 19 4.75 28.48 -6.07
CA GLU A 19 4.59 29.82 -5.49
C GLU A 19 3.30 30.52 -5.97
N GLY A 20 2.81 30.18 -7.16
CA GLY A 20 1.59 30.77 -7.70
C GLY A 20 1.13 30.16 -9.01
N VAL A 21 -0.14 30.39 -9.30
CA VAL A 21 -0.80 29.94 -10.54
C VAL A 21 -1.56 31.11 -11.16
N ASN A 22 -1.98 30.94 -12.42
CA ASN A 22 -2.88 31.93 -13.04
C ASN A 22 -4.31 31.71 -12.48
N GLU A 23 -4.71 32.55 -11.55
CA GLU A 23 -6.00 32.46 -10.86
C GLU A 23 -7.22 32.40 -11.80
N LYS A 24 -7.16 33.10 -12.94
CA LYS A 24 -8.28 33.11 -13.90
C LYS A 24 -8.47 31.77 -14.63
N LYS A 25 -7.45 30.90 -14.59
CA LYS A 25 -7.46 29.58 -15.24
C LYS A 25 -7.39 28.42 -14.24
N ALA A 26 -7.19 28.71 -12.98
CA ALA A 26 -7.12 27.72 -11.93
C ALA A 26 -8.52 27.30 -11.46
N GLU A 27 -8.64 26.05 -11.09
CA GLU A 27 -9.78 25.58 -10.29
C GLU A 27 -9.59 26.07 -8.86
N HIS A 28 -10.63 26.61 -8.26
CA HIS A 28 -10.59 27.11 -6.88
C HIS A 28 -11.36 26.16 -5.95
N ILE A 29 -10.71 25.75 -4.89
CA ILE A 29 -11.31 24.94 -3.82
C ILE A 29 -11.35 25.81 -2.57
N ASP A 30 -12.55 26.13 -2.08
CA ASP A 30 -12.71 26.85 -0.82
C ASP A 30 -12.40 25.93 0.37
N ALA A 31 -11.26 26.17 1.01
CA ALA A 31 -10.82 25.49 2.21
C ALA A 31 -10.96 26.35 3.48
N SER A 32 -11.83 27.38 3.46
CA SER A 32 -12.08 28.26 4.60
C SER A 32 -12.55 27.45 5.81
N GLY A 33 -11.87 27.63 6.95
CA GLY A 33 -12.15 26.89 8.19
C GLY A 33 -11.64 25.45 8.21
N MET A 34 -10.90 25.03 7.20
CA MET A 34 -10.29 23.69 7.12
C MET A 34 -8.78 23.77 7.43
N ILE A 35 -8.23 22.62 7.81
CA ILE A 35 -6.78 22.43 7.93
C ILE A 35 -6.33 21.60 6.72
N VAL A 36 -5.38 22.14 5.95
CA VAL A 36 -4.72 21.43 4.87
C VAL A 36 -3.40 20.89 5.39
N MET A 37 -3.18 19.61 5.27
CA MET A 37 -2.00 18.91 5.74
C MET A 37 -1.57 17.82 4.75
N PRO A 38 -0.32 17.37 4.79
CA PRO A 38 0.09 16.19 4.00
C PRO A 38 -0.78 14.99 4.33
N GLY A 39 -1.09 14.19 3.31
CA GLY A 39 -1.80 12.93 3.50
C GLY A 39 -1.01 11.95 4.37
N GLY A 40 -1.72 11.09 5.09
CA GLY A 40 -1.11 10.05 5.91
C GLY A 40 -0.37 9.03 5.05
N VAL A 41 0.74 8.52 5.58
CA VAL A 41 1.52 7.41 5.00
C VAL A 41 1.45 6.25 5.97
N ASP A 42 0.82 5.15 5.57
CA ASP A 42 0.81 3.89 6.32
C ASP A 42 1.90 2.98 5.77
N ILE A 43 2.97 2.81 6.53
CA ILE A 43 4.12 2.02 6.12
C ILE A 43 3.99 0.52 6.38
N HIS A 44 2.88 0.08 6.98
CA HIS A 44 2.67 -1.32 7.35
C HIS A 44 1.17 -1.67 7.41
N CYS A 45 0.59 -1.98 6.27
CA CYS A 45 -0.81 -2.41 6.19
C CYS A 45 -0.97 -3.63 5.29
N HIS A 46 -1.65 -4.65 5.78
CA HIS A 46 -1.96 -5.85 5.00
C HIS A 46 -3.27 -5.65 4.24
N ILE A 47 -3.17 -5.29 2.96
CA ILE A 47 -4.33 -4.99 2.11
C ILE A 47 -4.41 -5.81 0.83
N ALA A 48 -3.33 -6.48 0.46
CA ALA A 48 -3.22 -7.28 -0.75
C ALA A 48 -2.38 -8.54 -0.50
N GLY A 49 -2.51 -9.52 -1.38
CA GLY A 49 -1.72 -10.74 -1.35
C GLY A 49 -2.42 -11.91 -0.66
N ALA A 50 -1.71 -13.03 -0.56
CA ALA A 50 -2.24 -14.33 -0.16
C ALA A 50 -2.92 -14.35 1.20
N GLU A 51 -2.32 -13.69 2.21
CA GLU A 51 -2.87 -13.68 3.56
C GLU A 51 -4.21 -12.97 3.63
N VAL A 52 -4.32 -11.83 2.94
CA VAL A 52 -5.57 -11.06 2.90
C VAL A 52 -6.65 -11.83 2.13
N ASN A 53 -6.28 -12.50 1.04
CA ASN A 53 -7.20 -13.34 0.26
C ASN A 53 -7.67 -14.55 1.04
N SER A 54 -6.80 -15.19 1.80
CA SER A 54 -7.18 -16.25 2.72
C SER A 54 -8.22 -15.78 3.74
N GLY A 55 -8.02 -14.58 4.30
CA GLY A 55 -8.99 -13.97 5.19
C GLY A 55 -10.35 -13.72 4.51
N ARG A 56 -10.36 -13.24 3.27
CA ARG A 56 -11.59 -13.04 2.48
C ARG A 56 -12.32 -14.35 2.21
N LEU A 57 -11.58 -15.43 1.93
CA LEU A 57 -12.16 -16.76 1.71
C LEU A 57 -12.71 -17.39 2.99
N LEU A 58 -12.06 -17.16 4.12
CA LEU A 58 -12.50 -17.71 5.42
C LEU A 58 -13.71 -16.99 6.01
N ARG A 59 -14.01 -15.77 5.56
CA ARG A 59 -15.10 -14.95 6.09
C ARG A 59 -15.98 -14.35 4.98
N PRO A 60 -16.56 -15.19 4.13
CA PRO A 60 -17.36 -14.70 3.02
C PRO A 60 -18.61 -13.93 3.46
N GLU A 61 -19.14 -14.22 4.65
CA GLU A 61 -20.30 -13.53 5.24
C GLU A 61 -20.04 -12.04 5.51
N ASP A 62 -18.80 -11.64 5.70
CA ASP A 62 -18.45 -10.23 5.92
C ASP A 62 -18.58 -9.39 4.64
N HIS A 63 -18.52 -10.02 3.49
CA HIS A 63 -18.63 -9.35 2.20
C HIS A 63 -20.03 -8.81 1.90
N PHE A 64 -21.06 -9.29 2.59
CA PHE A 64 -22.43 -8.87 2.36
C PHE A 64 -22.89 -7.68 3.22
N LYS A 65 -22.10 -7.27 4.20
CA LYS A 65 -22.52 -6.29 5.22
C LYS A 65 -22.04 -4.87 4.96
N ASP A 66 -21.07 -4.70 4.11
CA ASP A 66 -20.44 -3.40 3.88
C ASP A 66 -20.23 -3.16 2.37
N VAL A 67 -21.24 -2.60 1.75
CA VAL A 67 -21.28 -2.34 0.32
C VAL A 67 -21.01 -0.85 0.07
N GLU A 68 -19.93 -0.55 -0.63
CA GLU A 68 -19.69 0.80 -1.15
C GLU A 68 -20.56 1.05 -2.38
N ALA A 69 -21.32 2.14 -2.35
CA ALA A 69 -22.18 2.50 -3.46
C ALA A 69 -21.37 2.87 -4.70
N LYS A 70 -21.78 2.38 -5.87
CA LYS A 70 -21.21 2.79 -7.14
C LYS A 70 -21.69 4.20 -7.50
N THR A 71 -20.73 5.08 -7.77
CA THR A 71 -20.97 6.45 -8.23
C THR A 71 -20.16 6.74 -9.50
N ALA A 72 -20.15 7.98 -9.96
CA ALA A 72 -19.30 8.40 -11.09
C ALA A 72 -17.79 8.26 -10.79
N VAL A 73 -17.40 8.32 -9.53
CA VAL A 73 -16.00 8.29 -9.09
C VAL A 73 -15.64 7.09 -8.21
N THR A 74 -16.63 6.34 -7.72
CA THR A 74 -16.42 5.17 -6.87
C THR A 74 -16.85 3.90 -7.57
N ARG A 75 -16.09 2.82 -7.39
CA ARG A 75 -16.48 1.47 -7.77
C ARG A 75 -17.33 0.83 -6.68
N SER A 76 -18.06 -0.21 -7.03
CA SER A 76 -18.70 -1.06 -6.02
C SER A 76 -17.64 -1.85 -5.27
N GLY A 77 -17.86 -2.03 -3.98
CA GLY A 77 -17.00 -2.86 -3.16
C GLY A 77 -17.81 -3.44 -2.01
N VAL A 78 -17.42 -4.62 -1.55
CA VAL A 78 -18.01 -5.29 -0.41
C VAL A 78 -16.93 -5.70 0.57
N GLY A 79 -17.31 -5.85 1.82
CA GLY A 79 -16.42 -6.30 2.88
C GLY A 79 -16.56 -5.45 4.12
N HIS A 80 -16.61 -6.10 5.25
CA HIS A 80 -16.76 -5.44 6.54
C HIS A 80 -15.47 -5.51 7.37
N SER A 81 -15.03 -6.68 7.78
CA SER A 81 -13.79 -6.86 8.52
C SER A 81 -12.59 -7.07 7.58
N ILE A 82 -12.79 -7.74 6.46
CA ILE A 82 -11.75 -7.91 5.43
C ILE A 82 -12.30 -7.40 4.10
N PRO A 83 -12.22 -6.09 3.87
CA PRO A 83 -12.85 -5.45 2.72
C PRO A 83 -12.20 -5.87 1.39
N SER A 84 -12.94 -5.66 0.29
CA SER A 84 -12.39 -5.77 -1.06
C SER A 84 -11.30 -4.71 -1.29
N THR A 85 -10.52 -4.89 -2.35
CA THR A 85 -9.50 -3.90 -2.77
C THR A 85 -10.11 -2.51 -2.95
N PHE A 86 -11.27 -2.42 -3.60
CA PHE A 86 -11.96 -1.14 -3.83
C PHE A 86 -12.41 -0.47 -2.54
N THR A 87 -13.06 -1.22 -1.65
CA THR A 87 -13.52 -0.71 -0.35
C THR A 87 -12.34 -0.26 0.51
N THR A 88 -11.24 -1.01 0.49
CA THR A 88 -10.01 -0.67 1.21
C THR A 88 -9.49 0.70 0.79
N GLY A 89 -9.33 0.95 -0.50
CA GLY A 89 -8.83 2.24 -0.98
C GLY A 89 -9.69 3.42 -0.54
N TYR A 90 -11.01 3.32 -0.66
CA TYR A 90 -11.91 4.39 -0.22
C TYR A 90 -11.91 4.59 1.29
N ARG A 91 -11.77 3.54 2.09
CA ARG A 91 -11.66 3.65 3.55
C ARG A 91 -10.40 4.37 3.98
N TYR A 92 -9.26 4.00 3.38
CA TYR A 92 -8.00 4.70 3.64
C TYR A 92 -8.06 6.18 3.26
N ALA A 93 -8.61 6.49 2.09
CA ALA A 93 -8.79 7.87 1.65
C ALA A 93 -9.70 8.68 2.61
N ARG A 94 -10.78 8.08 3.11
CA ARG A 94 -11.66 8.72 4.11
C ARG A 94 -10.96 8.98 5.44
N MET A 95 -9.97 8.17 5.81
CA MET A 95 -9.13 8.38 7.00
C MET A 95 -8.01 9.40 6.78
N GLY A 96 -7.85 9.93 5.56
CA GLY A 96 -6.84 10.91 5.22
C GLY A 96 -5.48 10.33 4.82
N TYR A 97 -5.40 9.02 4.56
CA TYR A 97 -4.20 8.42 4.00
C TYR A 97 -4.14 8.61 2.49
N THR A 98 -2.96 8.87 1.98
CA THR A 98 -2.68 9.01 0.54
C THR A 98 -1.68 7.99 0.03
N THR A 99 -0.93 7.36 0.92
CA THR A 99 0.11 6.39 0.57
C THR A 99 0.09 5.22 1.53
N ILE A 100 0.26 4.02 1.01
CA ILE A 100 0.28 2.80 1.79
C ILE A 100 1.40 1.86 1.34
N MET A 101 1.92 1.07 2.30
CA MET A 101 2.92 0.04 2.05
C MET A 101 2.41 -1.31 2.53
N ASN A 102 2.22 -2.24 1.59
CA ASN A 102 1.86 -3.62 1.91
C ASN A 102 3.13 -4.42 2.26
N PRO A 103 3.32 -4.88 3.52
CA PRO A 103 4.59 -5.43 3.97
C PRO A 103 4.72 -6.94 3.72
N SER A 104 3.81 -7.55 2.98
CA SER A 104 3.79 -8.99 2.79
C SER A 104 3.47 -9.35 1.35
N MET A 105 4.53 -9.52 0.56
CA MET A 105 4.46 -9.98 -0.81
C MET A 105 5.35 -11.20 -0.97
N PRO A 106 4.77 -12.42 -0.94
CA PRO A 106 5.52 -13.62 -1.28
C PRO A 106 6.08 -13.50 -2.71
N PRO A 107 7.36 -13.81 -2.96
CA PRO A 107 7.96 -13.62 -4.29
C PRO A 107 7.20 -14.31 -5.43
N LEU A 108 6.67 -15.50 -5.20
CA LEU A 108 5.90 -16.25 -6.21
C LEU A 108 4.53 -15.66 -6.51
N GLU A 109 4.00 -14.81 -5.64
CA GLU A 109 2.70 -14.14 -5.77
C GLU A 109 2.81 -12.66 -6.07
N ALA A 110 4.01 -12.20 -6.43
CA ALA A 110 4.28 -10.79 -6.66
C ALA A 110 3.35 -10.18 -7.71
N ARG A 111 3.13 -10.88 -8.83
CA ARG A 111 2.24 -10.41 -9.89
C ARG A 111 0.82 -10.20 -9.37
N HIS A 112 0.28 -11.18 -8.66
CA HIS A 112 -1.07 -11.11 -8.10
C HIS A 112 -1.20 -9.98 -7.07
N THR A 113 -0.21 -9.84 -6.20
CA THR A 113 -0.17 -8.73 -5.22
C THR A 113 -0.20 -7.36 -5.91
N HIS A 114 0.58 -7.18 -6.98
CA HIS A 114 0.57 -5.93 -7.75
C HIS A 114 -0.76 -5.69 -8.45
N GLU A 115 -1.38 -6.71 -9.04
CA GLU A 115 -2.71 -6.60 -9.65
C GLU A 115 -3.76 -6.15 -8.62
N GLU A 116 -3.73 -6.67 -7.40
CA GLU A 116 -4.62 -6.23 -6.33
C GLU A 116 -4.34 -4.80 -5.85
N LEU A 117 -3.07 -4.43 -5.76
CA LEU A 117 -2.69 -3.05 -5.44
C LEU A 117 -3.15 -2.09 -6.54
N ASP A 118 -3.04 -2.46 -7.81
CA ASP A 118 -3.53 -1.64 -8.93
C ASP A 118 -5.04 -1.46 -8.88
N ASP A 119 -5.77 -2.45 -8.41
CA ASP A 119 -7.22 -2.40 -8.19
C ASP A 119 -7.63 -1.57 -6.96
N THR A 120 -6.71 -1.27 -6.06
CA THR A 120 -6.98 -0.45 -4.86
C THR A 120 -6.97 1.03 -5.24
N PRO A 121 -8.12 1.73 -5.23
CA PRO A 121 -8.20 3.12 -5.71
C PRO A 121 -7.69 4.15 -4.69
N MET A 122 -7.49 5.37 -5.13
CA MET A 122 -7.30 6.58 -4.32
C MET A 122 -5.97 6.69 -3.57
N LEU A 123 -5.05 5.75 -3.73
CA LEU A 123 -3.82 5.68 -2.94
C LEU A 123 -2.60 5.48 -3.83
N ASP A 124 -1.48 6.05 -3.45
CA ASP A 124 -0.17 5.59 -3.86
C ASP A 124 0.19 4.33 -3.08
N LYS A 125 0.81 3.36 -3.76
CA LYS A 125 1.01 2.03 -3.20
C LYS A 125 2.40 1.49 -3.47
N ALA A 126 2.97 0.81 -2.46
CA ALA A 126 4.17 0.02 -2.62
C ALA A 126 4.05 -1.28 -1.81
N THR A 127 4.97 -2.20 -2.04
CA THR A 127 4.97 -3.48 -1.34
C THR A 127 6.38 -3.95 -1.01
N TYR A 128 6.51 -4.72 0.05
CA TYR A 128 7.77 -5.29 0.51
C TYR A 128 7.77 -6.80 0.27
N PRO A 129 8.72 -7.32 -0.53
CA PRO A 129 8.94 -8.76 -0.62
C PRO A 129 9.24 -9.38 0.74
N LEU A 130 8.55 -10.48 1.02
CA LEU A 130 8.79 -11.31 2.20
C LEU A 130 9.94 -12.26 1.92
N LEU A 131 11.11 -11.97 2.46
CA LEU A 131 12.34 -12.71 2.19
C LEU A 131 12.92 -13.40 3.42
N GLY A 132 12.32 -13.24 4.60
CA GLY A 132 12.81 -13.83 5.84
C GLY A 132 12.74 -15.35 5.90
N ASP A 133 11.81 -15.93 5.19
CA ASP A 133 11.56 -17.36 5.02
C ASP A 133 11.74 -17.84 3.58
N TRP A 134 12.30 -17.01 2.71
CA TRP A 134 12.54 -17.36 1.33
C TRP A 134 13.66 -18.38 1.23
N TRP A 135 13.35 -19.57 0.73
CA TRP A 135 14.25 -20.72 0.68
C TRP A 135 15.66 -20.40 0.17
N PHE A 136 15.77 -19.71 -0.96
CA PHE A 136 17.07 -19.37 -1.54
C PHE A 136 17.91 -18.47 -0.64
N VAL A 137 17.29 -17.52 0.06
CA VAL A 137 17.98 -16.65 1.02
C VAL A 137 18.51 -17.48 2.18
N LEU A 138 17.70 -18.39 2.72
CA LEU A 138 18.09 -19.27 3.83
C LEU A 138 19.23 -20.21 3.43
N GLU A 139 19.19 -20.80 2.23
CA GLU A 139 20.26 -21.64 1.69
C GLU A 139 21.57 -20.87 1.52
N TYR A 140 21.56 -19.67 0.95
CA TYR A 140 22.75 -18.83 0.84
C TYR A 140 23.33 -18.49 2.20
N LEU A 141 22.50 -18.15 3.19
CA LEU A 141 22.94 -17.83 4.54
C LEU A 141 23.51 -19.05 5.26
N ARG A 142 22.88 -20.22 5.14
CA ARG A 142 23.37 -21.48 5.70
C ARG A 142 24.77 -21.82 5.17
N ASP A 143 24.98 -21.63 3.88
CA ASP A 143 26.23 -21.93 3.20
C ASP A 143 27.27 -20.79 3.30
N ASN A 144 26.98 -19.74 4.09
CA ASN A 144 27.80 -18.53 4.28
C ASN A 144 28.15 -17.79 2.95
N ARG A 145 27.26 -17.84 1.99
CA ARG A 145 27.40 -17.22 0.66
C ARG A 145 26.75 -15.84 0.63
N ILE A 146 27.31 -14.91 1.37
CA ILE A 146 26.69 -13.60 1.66
C ILE A 146 26.61 -12.72 0.41
N GLU A 147 27.64 -12.71 -0.43
CA GLU A 147 27.67 -11.89 -1.65
C GLU A 147 26.63 -12.36 -2.68
N GLU A 148 26.51 -13.66 -2.87
CA GLU A 148 25.50 -14.24 -3.77
C GLU A 148 24.08 -14.03 -3.21
N CYS A 149 23.91 -14.12 -1.90
CA CYS A 149 22.67 -13.79 -1.24
C CYS A 149 22.26 -12.33 -1.53
N ALA A 150 23.17 -11.39 -1.35
CA ALA A 150 22.94 -9.98 -1.63
C ALA A 150 22.60 -9.73 -3.11
N ALA A 151 23.31 -10.39 -4.03
CA ALA A 151 23.05 -10.29 -5.46
C ALA A 151 21.67 -10.87 -5.83
N HIS A 152 21.29 -12.03 -5.23
CA HIS A 152 19.98 -12.64 -5.42
C HIS A 152 18.86 -11.72 -4.92
N ILE A 153 19.01 -11.14 -3.73
CA ILE A 153 18.03 -10.19 -3.17
C ILE A 153 17.90 -8.97 -4.07
N ALA A 154 18.99 -8.36 -4.51
CA ALA A 154 18.96 -7.19 -5.39
C ALA A 154 18.25 -7.49 -6.73
N TRP A 155 18.54 -8.65 -7.31
CA TRP A 155 17.85 -9.13 -8.51
C TRP A 155 16.36 -9.32 -8.24
N MET A 156 16.01 -10.01 -7.17
CA MET A 156 14.62 -10.27 -6.79
C MET A 156 13.83 -8.95 -6.61
N MET A 157 14.39 -7.99 -5.85
CA MET A 157 13.78 -6.68 -5.64
C MET A 157 13.44 -5.98 -6.96
N THR A 158 14.32 -6.08 -7.94
CA THR A 158 14.11 -5.50 -9.27
C THR A 158 13.05 -6.27 -10.06
N ALA A 159 13.13 -7.60 -10.07
CA ALA A 159 12.27 -8.47 -10.84
C ALA A 159 10.80 -8.40 -10.40
N ILE A 160 10.56 -8.33 -9.10
CA ILE A 160 9.20 -8.29 -8.52
C ILE A 160 8.78 -6.88 -8.06
N LYS A 161 9.54 -5.84 -8.42
CA LYS A 161 9.23 -4.44 -8.12
C LYS A 161 8.98 -4.19 -6.62
N GLY A 162 9.83 -4.75 -5.77
CA GLY A 162 9.78 -4.53 -4.34
C GLY A 162 10.32 -3.16 -3.95
N TYR A 163 9.67 -2.47 -3.02
CA TYR A 163 10.11 -1.18 -2.51
C TYR A 163 11.15 -1.30 -1.39
N ALA A 164 10.93 -2.24 -0.48
CA ALA A 164 11.82 -2.55 0.63
C ALA A 164 11.70 -4.04 0.97
N ILE A 165 12.56 -4.55 1.84
CA ILE A 165 12.56 -5.96 2.23
C ILE A 165 11.80 -6.15 3.54
N LYS A 166 10.97 -7.17 3.60
CA LYS A 166 10.34 -7.62 4.84
C LYS A 166 11.04 -8.87 5.36
N ILE A 167 11.47 -8.80 6.62
CA ILE A 167 11.95 -9.94 7.37
C ILE A 167 11.05 -10.10 8.60
N VAL A 168 10.42 -11.24 8.71
CA VAL A 168 9.59 -11.61 9.87
C VAL A 168 9.87 -13.07 10.20
N ASN A 169 10.08 -13.38 11.47
CA ASN A 169 10.36 -14.73 11.96
C ASN A 169 11.29 -15.54 11.03
N PRO A 170 12.52 -15.06 10.74
CA PRO A 170 13.40 -15.73 9.78
C PRO A 170 13.58 -17.20 10.19
N GLY A 171 13.25 -18.12 9.26
CA GLY A 171 13.23 -19.57 9.51
C GLY A 171 12.06 -20.06 10.38
N GLY A 172 11.20 -19.19 10.89
CA GLY A 172 10.12 -19.58 11.81
C GLY A 172 8.97 -20.33 11.14
N LEU A 173 8.65 -20.02 9.90
CA LEU A 173 7.58 -20.68 9.15
C LEU A 173 7.97 -22.10 8.75
N GLU A 174 9.23 -22.38 8.50
CA GLU A 174 9.73 -23.73 8.18
C GLU A 174 9.64 -24.69 9.38
N ALA A 175 9.65 -24.16 10.60
CA ALA A 175 9.50 -24.98 11.80
C ALA A 175 8.07 -25.50 12.03
N TRP A 176 7.11 -25.06 11.22
CA TRP A 176 5.69 -25.40 11.33
C TRP A 176 5.20 -26.28 10.17
N GLY A 177 6.09 -26.62 9.22
CA GLY A 177 5.84 -27.49 8.08
C GLY A 177 6.05 -28.97 8.36
#